data_ce7cd26ef5c78874619b505025c4afb9
#
_entry.id   ce7cd26ef5c78874619b505025c4afb9
#
_cell.length_a   1.000
_cell.length_b   1.000
_cell.length_c   1.000
_cell.angle_alpha   90.00
_cell.angle_beta   90.00
_cell.angle_gamma   90.00
#
_symmetry.space_group_name_H-M   'P 1'
#
loop_
_entity.id
_entity.type
_entity.pdbx_description
1 polymer ?
#
loop_
_entity_poly.entity_id
_entity_poly.type
_entity_poly.pdbx_seq_one_letter_code
_entity_poly.pdbx_strand_id
1 'polypeptide(L)'
;MITDVDEALRKLLIREIEIKGNEVDIKFDQPKREWSSRVSKPTLNLFLFDLRENLRLRGAEQYTTINLPNGTSQVKRNPIRMDLRYLMTAWVKEAEDEHLLLSTALMGLLRNPFIPKDLCKGRLEDLPAPIPIEVATFIPEMGPIDKFSEIWGVLDNEMRLSVLITVTVPVDPYKPELFKQVFTREMRFIQDTGIGVEDAPDSTRNLSKSYVSIAGTIKSKKYAPSSLTIVLVEKQEDIKISDEGGYTLQKIEDGEYHLDILFNEKVLKRQKIVVPSENYDIQL
;
A
#
# COMPACT_ATOMS: atom_id res chain seq x y z
N MET A 1 -3.07 -12.87 -12.91
CA MET A 1 -1.89 -12.17 -12.36
C MET A 1 -0.60 -12.95 -12.61
N ILE A 2 -0.37 -14.13 -12.02
CA ILE A 2 0.86 -14.92 -12.27
C ILE A 2 1.03 -15.18 -13.77
N THR A 3 0.02 -15.70 -14.43
CA THR A 3 -0.01 -15.92 -15.88
C THR A 3 0.26 -14.66 -16.71
N ASP A 4 -0.17 -13.50 -16.21
CA ASP A 4 0.10 -12.22 -16.90
C ASP A 4 1.57 -11.81 -16.77
N VAL A 5 2.19 -12.12 -15.61
CA VAL A 5 3.65 -11.92 -15.40
C VAL A 5 4.44 -12.87 -16.28
N ASP A 6 4.05 -14.16 -16.34
CA ASP A 6 4.70 -15.15 -17.21
C ASP A 6 4.67 -14.69 -18.68
N GLU A 7 3.52 -14.21 -19.14
CA GLU A 7 3.37 -13.73 -20.51
C GLU A 7 4.18 -12.44 -20.77
N ALA A 8 4.26 -11.53 -19.81
CA ALA A 8 5.07 -10.33 -19.90
C ALA A 8 6.57 -10.67 -19.96
N LEU A 9 7.05 -11.57 -19.10
CA LEU A 9 8.42 -12.08 -19.11
C LEU A 9 8.75 -12.80 -20.44
N ARG A 10 7.83 -13.63 -20.93
CA ARG A 10 7.97 -14.31 -22.22
C ARG A 10 8.20 -13.31 -23.35
N LYS A 11 7.35 -12.30 -23.46
CA LYS A 11 7.46 -11.27 -24.50
C LYS A 11 8.72 -10.42 -24.35
N LEU A 12 9.09 -10.10 -23.11
CA LEU A 12 10.32 -9.37 -22.83
C LEU A 12 11.55 -10.15 -23.32
N LEU A 13 11.65 -11.43 -22.96
CA LEU A 13 12.76 -12.29 -23.36
C LEU A 13 12.80 -12.54 -24.87
N ILE A 14 11.65 -12.74 -25.53
CA ILE A 14 11.57 -12.84 -26.99
C ILE A 14 12.13 -11.59 -27.65
N ARG A 15 11.79 -10.40 -27.13
CA ARG A 15 12.27 -9.12 -27.65
C ARG A 15 13.78 -8.94 -27.45
N GLU A 16 14.28 -9.26 -26.27
CA GLU A 16 15.68 -9.00 -25.89
C GLU A 16 16.68 -10.02 -26.43
N ILE A 17 16.26 -11.27 -26.63
CA ILE A 17 17.12 -12.33 -27.15
C ILE A 17 17.14 -12.30 -28.69
N GLU A 18 16.37 -11.39 -29.32
CA GLU A 18 16.26 -11.32 -30.81
C GLU A 18 15.94 -12.69 -31.45
N ILE A 19 15.07 -13.46 -30.79
CA ILE A 19 14.71 -14.80 -31.27
C ILE A 19 14.01 -14.67 -32.62
N LYS A 20 14.70 -15.14 -33.68
CA LYS A 20 14.12 -15.23 -35.00
C LYS A 20 13.20 -16.45 -35.11
N GLY A 21 11.90 -16.20 -35.03
CA GLY A 21 10.91 -17.26 -35.22
C GLY A 21 10.91 -18.34 -34.15
N ASN A 22 10.87 -19.61 -34.51
CA ASN A 22 10.73 -20.77 -33.63
C ASN A 22 12.04 -21.40 -33.15
N GLU A 23 13.13 -20.65 -33.09
CA GLU A 23 14.45 -21.20 -32.76
C GLU A 23 14.59 -21.57 -31.27
N VAL A 24 14.03 -20.77 -30.37
CA VAL A 24 14.07 -20.99 -28.92
C VAL A 24 12.67 -20.94 -28.32
N ASP A 25 12.31 -21.94 -27.54
CA ASP A 25 11.07 -21.94 -26.77
C ASP A 25 11.26 -21.29 -25.41
N ILE A 26 10.27 -20.51 -24.93
CA ILE A 26 10.23 -19.97 -23.55
C ILE A 26 9.11 -20.66 -22.79
N LYS A 27 9.49 -21.37 -21.72
CA LYS A 27 8.62 -22.22 -20.92
C LYS A 27 8.60 -21.82 -19.46
N PHE A 28 7.57 -22.24 -18.72
CA PHE A 28 7.40 -21.99 -17.29
C PHE A 28 7.11 -23.30 -16.53
N ASP A 29 7.58 -24.39 -17.05
CA ASP A 29 7.31 -25.72 -16.54
C ASP A 29 8.24 -26.04 -15.34
N GLN A 30 7.80 -27.00 -14.51
CA GLN A 30 8.66 -27.61 -13.52
C GLN A 30 9.70 -28.52 -14.20
N PRO A 31 11.02 -28.26 -14.06
CA PRO A 31 12.05 -28.98 -14.82
C PRO A 31 12.39 -30.32 -14.20
N LYS A 32 11.42 -31.25 -14.15
CA LYS A 32 11.64 -32.66 -13.77
C LYS A 32 12.35 -33.43 -14.85
N ARG A 33 12.95 -34.56 -14.50
CA ARG A 33 13.63 -35.46 -15.44
C ARG A 33 12.74 -35.86 -16.63
N GLU A 34 11.49 -36.21 -16.38
CA GLU A 34 10.54 -36.54 -17.45
C GLU A 34 10.26 -35.39 -18.40
N TRP A 35 10.23 -34.15 -17.89
CA TRP A 35 10.03 -32.97 -18.71
C TRP A 35 11.27 -32.71 -19.53
N SER A 36 12.46 -32.74 -18.91
CA SER A 36 13.73 -32.45 -19.59
C SER A 36 14.02 -33.43 -20.73
N SER A 37 13.67 -34.69 -20.58
CA SER A 37 13.83 -35.71 -21.62
C SER A 37 12.98 -35.47 -22.89
N ARG A 38 11.91 -34.67 -22.78
CA ARG A 38 11.00 -34.33 -23.88
C ARG A 38 11.38 -33.02 -24.58
N VAL A 39 12.34 -32.26 -24.04
CA VAL A 39 12.80 -31.01 -24.64
C VAL A 39 13.60 -31.33 -25.88
N SER A 40 13.05 -31.00 -27.04
CA SER A 40 13.67 -31.29 -28.37
C SER A 40 14.26 -30.08 -29.04
N LYS A 41 13.86 -28.87 -28.59
CA LYS A 41 14.34 -27.58 -29.11
C LYS A 41 15.09 -26.84 -28.02
N PRO A 42 16.00 -25.92 -28.38
CA PRO A 42 16.55 -24.96 -27.45
C PRO A 42 15.44 -24.29 -26.64
N THR A 43 15.49 -24.40 -25.32
CA THR A 43 14.41 -23.91 -24.44
C THR A 43 15.00 -23.11 -23.29
N LEU A 44 14.48 -21.91 -23.08
CA LEU A 44 14.69 -21.13 -21.87
C LEU A 44 13.51 -21.36 -20.95
N ASN A 45 13.75 -21.92 -19.75
CA ASN A 45 12.70 -22.26 -18.81
C ASN A 45 12.77 -21.40 -17.56
N LEU A 46 11.67 -20.78 -17.17
CA LEU A 46 11.51 -19.94 -15.99
C LEU A 46 10.57 -20.64 -15.01
N PHE A 47 11.11 -21.48 -14.15
CA PHE A 47 10.31 -22.21 -13.16
C PHE A 47 9.97 -21.32 -11.96
N LEU A 48 8.68 -21.00 -11.78
CA LEU A 48 8.20 -20.33 -10.57
C LEU A 48 8.23 -21.32 -9.40
N PHE A 49 9.21 -21.18 -8.52
CA PHE A 49 9.41 -22.13 -7.41
C PHE A 49 9.01 -21.57 -6.05
N ASP A 50 8.84 -20.24 -5.94
CA ASP A 50 8.51 -19.60 -4.67
C ASP A 50 7.63 -18.35 -4.89
N LEU A 51 6.65 -18.19 -4.00
CA LEU A 51 5.71 -17.08 -3.97
C LEU A 51 5.52 -16.65 -2.52
N ARG A 52 5.93 -15.42 -2.19
CA ARG A 52 5.82 -14.88 -0.83
C ARG A 52 5.59 -13.39 -0.78
N GLU A 53 5.12 -12.88 0.34
CA GLU A 53 5.03 -11.45 0.57
C GLU A 53 6.42 -10.83 0.77
N ASN A 54 6.64 -9.67 0.12
CA ASN A 54 7.81 -8.85 0.36
C ASN A 54 7.61 -7.99 1.61
N LEU A 55 8.13 -8.47 2.74
CA LEU A 55 7.99 -7.79 4.04
C LEU A 55 8.75 -6.48 4.11
N ARG A 56 9.80 -6.28 3.29
CA ARG A 56 10.57 -5.03 3.23
C ARG A 56 9.77 -3.88 2.62
N LEU A 57 8.86 -4.21 1.71
CA LEU A 57 7.98 -3.24 1.05
C LEU A 57 6.61 -3.09 1.73
N ARG A 58 6.41 -3.76 2.86
CA ARG A 58 5.22 -3.56 3.68
C ARG A 58 5.31 -2.19 4.35
N GLY A 59 4.52 -1.23 3.89
CA GLY A 59 4.43 0.11 4.49
C GLY A 59 3.89 0.08 5.92
N ALA A 60 4.26 1.11 6.72
CA ALA A 60 3.72 1.28 8.07
C ALA A 60 2.20 1.54 8.04
N GLU A 61 1.74 2.26 7.03
CA GLU A 61 0.31 2.53 6.80
C GLU A 61 -0.32 1.37 6.05
N GLN A 62 -1.20 0.63 6.73
CA GLN A 62 -1.87 -0.53 6.14
C GLN A 62 -3.16 -0.15 5.40
N TYR A 63 -3.66 1.06 5.60
CA TYR A 63 -4.92 1.53 5.06
C TYR A 63 -4.78 2.90 4.41
N THR A 64 -5.47 3.10 3.31
CA THR A 64 -5.68 4.40 2.68
C THR A 64 -7.10 4.85 2.96
N THR A 65 -7.25 6.08 3.47
CA THR A 65 -8.56 6.70 3.74
C THR A 65 -8.76 7.86 2.79
N ILE A 66 -9.87 7.86 2.08
CA ILE A 66 -10.28 8.94 1.17
C ILE A 66 -11.58 9.52 1.70
N ASN A 67 -11.58 10.80 2.05
CA ASN A 67 -12.78 11.51 2.49
C ASN A 67 -13.62 11.91 1.27
N LEU A 68 -14.90 11.55 1.30
CA LEU A 68 -15.84 11.85 0.22
C LEU A 68 -16.70 13.08 0.58
N PRO A 69 -17.16 13.86 -0.43
CA PRO A 69 -17.92 15.09 -0.18
C PRO A 69 -19.28 14.90 0.53
N ASN A 70 -19.77 13.67 0.55
CA ASN A 70 -21.07 13.31 1.15
C ASN A 70 -21.01 13.02 2.67
N GLY A 71 -19.89 13.33 3.34
CA GLY A 71 -19.71 13.05 4.76
C GLY A 71 -19.42 11.58 5.07
N THR A 72 -18.98 10.81 4.08
CA THR A 72 -18.48 9.45 4.27
C THR A 72 -16.97 9.40 4.00
N SER A 73 -16.30 8.43 4.58
CA SER A 73 -14.90 8.10 4.30
C SER A 73 -14.83 6.72 3.67
N GLN A 74 -14.09 6.61 2.59
CA GLN A 74 -13.75 5.33 1.98
C GLN A 74 -12.42 4.87 2.55
N VAL A 75 -12.43 3.73 3.24
CA VAL A 75 -11.23 3.11 3.80
C VAL A 75 -10.94 1.86 2.99
N LYS A 76 -9.71 1.74 2.53
CA LYS A 76 -9.24 0.57 1.78
C LYS A 76 -7.89 0.13 2.31
N ARG A 77 -7.70 -1.17 2.48
CA ARG A 77 -6.40 -1.73 2.81
C ARG A 77 -5.48 -1.61 1.60
N ASN A 78 -4.20 -1.27 1.86
CA ASN A 78 -3.20 -1.12 0.81
C ASN A 78 -2.84 -2.46 0.16
N PRO A 79 -2.51 -2.47 -1.15
CA PRO A 79 -2.07 -3.68 -1.85
C PRO A 79 -0.87 -4.34 -1.19
N ILE A 80 -0.85 -5.66 -1.17
CA ILE A 80 0.29 -6.46 -0.70
C ILE A 80 1.29 -6.59 -1.85
N ARG A 81 2.58 -6.43 -1.57
CA ARG A 81 3.66 -6.70 -2.53
C ARG A 81 4.05 -8.17 -2.45
N MET A 82 3.90 -8.88 -3.56
CA MET A 82 4.25 -10.30 -3.66
C MET A 82 5.48 -10.48 -4.54
N ASP A 83 6.44 -11.23 -4.05
CA ASP A 83 7.63 -11.65 -4.79
C ASP A 83 7.34 -12.99 -5.47
N LEU A 84 7.44 -12.99 -6.79
CA LEU A 84 7.41 -14.18 -7.63
C LEU A 84 8.86 -14.52 -7.97
N ARG A 85 9.33 -15.68 -7.48
CA ARG A 85 10.73 -16.10 -7.66
C ARG A 85 10.82 -17.20 -8.70
N TYR A 86 11.56 -16.91 -9.77
CA TYR A 86 11.77 -17.83 -10.87
C TYR A 86 13.20 -18.34 -10.89
N LEU A 87 13.36 -19.62 -11.17
CA LEU A 87 14.62 -20.24 -11.52
C LEU A 87 14.70 -20.31 -13.06
N MET A 88 15.53 -19.46 -13.66
CA MET A 88 15.76 -19.44 -15.10
C MET A 88 16.89 -20.38 -15.47
N THR A 89 16.65 -21.29 -16.41
CA THR A 89 17.57 -22.30 -16.89
C THR A 89 17.48 -22.43 -18.39
N ALA A 90 18.61 -22.71 -19.07
CA ALA A 90 18.64 -23.01 -20.50
C ALA A 90 18.77 -24.52 -20.74
N TRP A 91 18.06 -25.02 -21.75
CA TRP A 91 18.00 -26.45 -22.10
C TRP A 91 18.36 -26.60 -23.57
N VAL A 92 19.59 -26.94 -23.79
CA VAL A 92 20.20 -27.18 -25.12
C VAL A 92 21.14 -28.35 -25.04
N LYS A 93 21.66 -28.82 -26.18
CA LYS A 93 22.52 -29.99 -26.22
C LYS A 93 23.96 -29.69 -25.82
N GLU A 94 24.48 -28.58 -26.32
CA GLU A 94 25.87 -28.20 -26.10
C GLU A 94 26.02 -27.17 -25.00
N ALA A 95 27.03 -27.30 -24.13
CA ALA A 95 27.28 -26.41 -23.03
C ALA A 95 27.54 -24.96 -23.44
N GLU A 96 28.22 -24.76 -24.58
CA GLU A 96 28.49 -23.42 -25.13
C GLU A 96 27.19 -22.69 -25.48
N ASP A 97 26.22 -23.38 -26.08
CA ASP A 97 24.92 -22.84 -26.44
C ASP A 97 24.10 -22.56 -25.20
N GLU A 98 24.23 -23.40 -24.13
CA GLU A 98 23.60 -23.17 -22.83
C GLU A 98 24.07 -21.85 -22.20
N HIS A 99 25.39 -21.65 -22.17
CA HIS A 99 26.00 -20.43 -21.65
C HIS A 99 25.62 -19.21 -22.47
N LEU A 100 25.63 -19.33 -23.81
CA LEU A 100 25.25 -18.25 -24.71
C LEU A 100 23.79 -17.83 -24.51
N LEU A 101 22.86 -18.78 -24.51
CA LEU A 101 21.44 -18.52 -24.37
C LEU A 101 21.15 -17.89 -23.00
N LEU A 102 21.70 -18.46 -21.91
CA LEU A 102 21.47 -17.97 -20.56
C LEU A 102 22.08 -16.58 -20.34
N SER A 103 23.31 -16.33 -20.86
CA SER A 103 23.97 -15.02 -20.76
C SER A 103 23.21 -13.94 -21.54
N THR A 104 22.72 -14.28 -22.74
CA THR A 104 21.91 -13.34 -23.53
C THR A 104 20.60 -12.97 -22.83
N ALA A 105 19.89 -13.95 -22.24
CA ALA A 105 18.70 -13.74 -21.47
C ALA A 105 18.98 -12.88 -20.22
N LEU A 106 20.07 -13.18 -19.50
CA LEU A 106 20.52 -12.41 -18.34
C LEU A 106 20.78 -10.94 -18.72
N MET A 107 21.51 -10.68 -19.81
CA MET A 107 21.77 -9.31 -20.26
C MET A 107 20.48 -8.58 -20.64
N GLY A 108 19.53 -9.27 -21.26
CA GLY A 108 18.21 -8.72 -21.57
C GLY A 108 17.43 -8.29 -20.31
N LEU A 109 17.44 -9.13 -19.28
CA LEU A 109 16.80 -8.80 -18.00
C LEU A 109 17.51 -7.65 -17.26
N LEU A 110 18.84 -7.63 -17.26
CA LEU A 110 19.61 -6.54 -16.61
C LEU A 110 19.40 -5.18 -17.31
N ARG A 111 19.14 -5.17 -18.62
CA ARG A 111 18.78 -3.95 -19.35
C ARG A 111 17.37 -3.46 -19.00
N ASN A 112 16.50 -4.34 -18.53
CA ASN A 112 15.11 -4.05 -18.19
C ASN A 112 14.83 -4.30 -16.71
N PRO A 113 15.22 -3.39 -15.80
CA PRO A 113 15.00 -3.56 -14.36
C PRO A 113 13.52 -3.50 -13.96
N PHE A 114 12.66 -3.19 -14.93
CA PHE A 114 11.18 -3.19 -14.76
C PHE A 114 10.56 -3.84 -15.99
N ILE A 115 9.40 -4.48 -15.79
CA ILE A 115 8.57 -4.92 -16.92
C ILE A 115 8.12 -3.68 -17.70
N PRO A 116 8.44 -3.56 -18.99
CA PRO A 116 7.99 -2.46 -19.83
C PRO A 116 6.47 -2.36 -19.86
N LYS A 117 5.93 -1.14 -19.77
CA LYS A 117 4.50 -0.92 -19.67
C LYS A 117 3.70 -1.44 -20.87
N ASP A 118 4.28 -1.42 -22.05
CA ASP A 118 3.68 -1.97 -23.29
C ASP A 118 3.48 -3.49 -23.22
N LEU A 119 4.25 -4.19 -22.37
CA LEU A 119 4.13 -5.63 -22.13
C LEU A 119 3.19 -5.97 -20.98
N CYS A 120 2.82 -5.00 -20.14
CA CYS A 120 1.85 -5.18 -19.06
C CYS A 120 0.45 -5.30 -19.64
N LYS A 121 -0.13 -6.51 -19.59
CA LYS A 121 -1.50 -6.79 -20.04
C LYS A 121 -2.30 -7.47 -18.93
N GLY A 122 -3.61 -7.53 -19.12
CA GLY A 122 -4.52 -8.13 -18.15
C GLY A 122 -4.50 -7.37 -16.83
N ARG A 123 -4.28 -8.06 -15.72
CA ARG A 123 -4.25 -7.46 -14.37
C ARG A 123 -3.02 -6.57 -14.10
N LEU A 124 -2.03 -6.55 -15.00
CA LEU A 124 -0.85 -5.71 -14.87
C LEU A 124 -1.03 -4.34 -15.54
N GLU A 125 -2.04 -4.18 -16.39
CA GLU A 125 -2.24 -2.98 -17.22
C GLU A 125 -2.51 -1.72 -16.40
N ASP A 126 -3.37 -1.86 -15.37
CA ASP A 126 -3.83 -0.76 -14.53
C ASP A 126 -3.00 -0.55 -13.26
N LEU A 127 -1.85 -1.22 -13.14
CA LEU A 127 -1.02 -1.06 -11.95
C LEU A 127 -0.40 0.34 -11.91
N PRO A 128 -0.50 1.03 -10.74
CA PRO A 128 -0.05 2.41 -10.61
C PRO A 128 1.47 2.58 -10.57
N ALA A 129 2.21 1.49 -10.31
CA ALA A 129 3.65 1.51 -10.15
C ALA A 129 4.32 0.52 -11.13
N PRO A 130 5.56 0.80 -11.57
CA PRO A 130 6.33 -0.15 -12.37
C PRO A 130 6.57 -1.44 -11.60
N ILE A 131 6.64 -2.56 -12.33
CA ILE A 131 6.87 -3.90 -11.79
C ILE A 131 8.37 -4.20 -11.87
N PRO A 132 9.09 -4.21 -10.72
CA PRO A 132 10.53 -4.45 -10.73
C PRO A 132 10.87 -5.91 -11.05
N ILE A 133 11.95 -6.08 -11.78
CA ILE A 133 12.63 -7.34 -12.04
C ILE A 133 14.00 -7.27 -11.38
N GLU A 134 14.22 -8.09 -10.36
CA GLU A 134 15.51 -8.22 -9.70
C GLU A 134 16.17 -9.51 -10.15
N VAL A 135 17.37 -9.41 -10.70
CA VAL A 135 18.21 -10.56 -10.99
C VAL A 135 19.14 -10.75 -9.80
N ALA A 136 18.85 -11.73 -8.98
CA ALA A 136 19.61 -12.00 -7.78
C ALA A 136 20.73 -13.01 -8.07
N THR A 137 21.96 -12.60 -7.79
CA THR A 137 23.11 -13.52 -7.73
C THR A 137 23.24 -14.17 -6.35
N PHE A 138 22.57 -13.62 -5.35
CA PHE A 138 22.56 -14.11 -3.97
C PHE A 138 21.23 -13.80 -3.27
N ILE A 139 20.61 -14.79 -2.70
CA ILE A 139 19.41 -14.62 -1.85
C ILE A 139 19.82 -14.92 -0.41
N PRO A 140 19.95 -13.90 0.47
CA PRO A 140 20.39 -14.08 1.85
C PRO A 140 19.51 -15.05 2.63
N GLU A 141 18.21 -15.08 2.36
CA GLU A 141 17.24 -15.95 3.04
C GLU A 141 17.31 -17.42 2.63
N MET A 142 17.89 -17.72 1.48
CA MET A 142 18.10 -19.10 1.03
C MET A 142 19.39 -19.71 1.58
N GLY A 143 20.26 -18.89 2.18
CA GLY A 143 21.56 -19.35 2.68
C GLY A 143 22.56 -19.69 1.55
N PRO A 144 23.63 -20.40 1.88
CA PRO A 144 24.68 -20.73 0.92
C PRO A 144 24.20 -21.68 -0.20
N ILE A 145 25.03 -21.84 -1.22
CA ILE A 145 24.79 -22.61 -2.47
C ILE A 145 24.27 -24.05 -2.21
N ASP A 146 24.49 -24.59 -1.03
CA ASP A 146 24.05 -25.95 -0.64
C ASP A 146 22.53 -26.17 -0.81
N LYS A 147 21.71 -25.11 -0.75
CA LYS A 147 20.27 -25.24 -0.95
C LYS A 147 19.83 -25.38 -2.40
N PHE A 148 20.65 -25.00 -3.36
CA PHE A 148 20.37 -25.28 -4.77
C PHE A 148 20.40 -26.78 -5.08
N SER A 149 21.31 -27.52 -4.43
CA SER A 149 21.36 -28.99 -4.57
C SER A 149 20.08 -29.64 -4.03
N GLU A 150 19.47 -29.08 -2.99
CA GLU A 150 18.20 -29.57 -2.45
C GLU A 150 17.06 -29.37 -3.46
N ILE A 151 16.97 -28.19 -4.11
CA ILE A 151 15.95 -27.91 -5.14
C ILE A 151 16.10 -28.89 -6.29
N TRP A 152 17.32 -29.08 -6.81
CA TRP A 152 17.56 -30.01 -7.92
C TRP A 152 17.35 -31.47 -7.51
N GLY A 153 17.66 -31.83 -6.28
CA GLY A 153 17.36 -33.16 -5.72
C GLY A 153 15.86 -33.45 -5.67
N VAL A 154 15.04 -32.46 -5.26
CA VAL A 154 13.56 -32.61 -5.24
C VAL A 154 12.98 -32.70 -6.66
N LEU A 155 13.63 -32.04 -7.64
CA LEU A 155 13.22 -32.10 -9.03
C LEU A 155 13.61 -33.42 -9.73
N ASP A 156 14.36 -34.29 -9.05
CA ASP A 156 14.93 -35.53 -9.61
C ASP A 156 15.66 -35.26 -10.94
N ASN A 157 16.45 -34.19 -10.97
CA ASN A 157 17.18 -33.78 -12.16
C ASN A 157 18.61 -33.34 -11.81
N GLU A 158 19.47 -33.36 -12.82
CA GLU A 158 20.86 -32.92 -12.66
C GLU A 158 20.91 -31.39 -12.48
N MET A 159 21.80 -30.94 -11.59
CA MET A 159 22.03 -29.52 -11.37
C MET A 159 22.52 -28.84 -12.65
N ARG A 160 21.88 -27.73 -13.04
CA ARG A 160 22.23 -26.90 -14.17
C ARG A 160 22.56 -25.47 -13.77
N LEU A 161 23.29 -24.79 -14.62
CA LEU A 161 23.51 -23.35 -14.49
C LEU A 161 22.16 -22.65 -14.48
N SER A 162 21.92 -21.81 -13.46
CA SER A 162 20.64 -21.18 -13.26
C SER A 162 20.81 -19.75 -12.76
N VAL A 163 19.83 -18.90 -13.11
CA VAL A 163 19.72 -17.51 -12.67
C VAL A 163 18.44 -17.35 -11.89
N LEU A 164 18.53 -16.73 -10.72
CA LEU A 164 17.36 -16.38 -9.92
C LEU A 164 16.82 -15.03 -10.34
N ILE A 165 15.51 -14.98 -10.54
CA ILE A 165 14.79 -13.76 -10.92
C ILE A 165 13.66 -13.57 -9.92
N THR A 166 13.54 -12.36 -9.38
CA THR A 166 12.42 -11.98 -8.53
C THR A 166 11.61 -10.88 -9.21
N VAL A 167 10.33 -11.10 -9.37
CA VAL A 167 9.37 -10.10 -9.88
C VAL A 167 8.42 -9.71 -8.76
N THR A 168 8.44 -8.44 -8.36
CA THR A 168 7.59 -7.96 -7.27
C THR A 168 6.33 -7.30 -7.81
N VAL A 169 5.16 -7.86 -7.51
CA VAL A 169 3.88 -7.42 -8.05
C VAL A 169 2.95 -6.97 -6.92
N PRO A 170 2.28 -5.81 -7.05
CA PRO A 170 1.22 -5.42 -6.12
C PRO A 170 -0.03 -6.29 -6.35
N VAL A 171 -0.51 -6.90 -5.29
CA VAL A 171 -1.75 -7.70 -5.28
C VAL A 171 -2.78 -6.98 -4.43
N ASP A 172 -3.89 -6.61 -5.04
CA ASP A 172 -4.98 -5.90 -4.38
C ASP A 172 -6.26 -6.75 -4.34
N PRO A 173 -6.44 -7.58 -3.31
CA PRO A 173 -7.67 -8.36 -3.13
C PRO A 173 -8.76 -7.58 -2.39
N TYR A 174 -8.47 -6.36 -1.91
CA TYR A 174 -9.31 -5.65 -0.96
C TYR A 174 -10.35 -4.79 -1.65
N LYS A 175 -11.57 -4.86 -1.13
CA LYS A 175 -12.64 -3.93 -1.52
C LYS A 175 -12.65 -2.73 -0.57
N PRO A 176 -12.93 -1.54 -1.09
CA PRO A 176 -13.10 -0.38 -0.23
C PRO A 176 -14.36 -0.51 0.64
N GLU A 177 -14.27 -0.07 1.87
CA GLU A 177 -15.41 0.00 2.81
C GLU A 177 -15.77 1.45 3.05
N LEU A 178 -17.07 1.73 3.15
CA LEU A 178 -17.60 3.07 3.38
C LEU A 178 -17.99 3.22 4.86
N PHE A 179 -17.46 4.23 5.50
CA PHE A 179 -17.78 4.60 6.86
C PHE A 179 -18.35 6.02 6.91
N LYS A 180 -19.27 6.28 7.81
CA LYS A 180 -19.67 7.65 8.11
C LYS A 180 -18.53 8.37 8.79
N GLN A 181 -18.24 9.61 8.38
CA GLN A 181 -17.25 10.43 9.06
C GLN A 181 -17.71 10.72 10.49
N VAL A 182 -16.80 10.61 11.44
CA VAL A 182 -17.07 10.97 12.84
C VAL A 182 -16.66 12.42 13.01
N PHE A 183 -17.64 13.30 13.15
CA PHE A 183 -17.42 14.74 13.35
C PHE A 183 -17.32 15.13 14.81
N THR A 184 -17.79 14.26 15.72
CA THR A 184 -17.74 14.51 17.16
C THR A 184 -17.07 13.36 17.88
N ARG A 185 -16.05 13.67 18.67
CA ARG A 185 -15.41 12.73 19.59
C ARG A 185 -15.51 13.29 20.98
N GLU A 186 -16.30 12.66 21.85
CA GLU A 186 -16.37 12.97 23.27
C GLU A 186 -15.29 12.17 24.01
N MET A 187 -14.37 12.84 24.67
CA MET A 187 -13.43 12.23 25.60
C MET A 187 -13.70 12.80 26.99
N ARG A 188 -14.21 11.97 27.89
CA ARG A 188 -14.40 12.32 29.30
C ARG A 188 -13.17 11.86 30.08
N PHE A 189 -12.44 12.80 30.64
CA PHE A 189 -11.37 12.49 31.58
C PHE A 189 -11.95 12.54 32.98
N ILE A 190 -12.09 11.38 33.61
CA ILE A 190 -12.44 11.27 35.03
C ILE A 190 -11.12 11.18 35.77
N GLN A 191 -10.78 12.20 36.54
CA GLN A 191 -9.64 12.14 37.42
C GLN A 191 -10.08 11.37 38.68
N ASP A 192 -9.81 10.07 38.70
CA ASP A 192 -9.94 9.26 39.90
C ASP A 192 -8.76 9.63 40.81
N THR A 193 -9.04 10.38 41.85
CA THR A 193 -7.99 10.80 42.79
C THR A 193 -7.55 9.68 43.73
N GLY A 194 -7.96 8.43 43.51
CA GLY A 194 -7.38 7.20 44.07
C GLY A 194 -7.18 7.16 45.63
N ILE A 195 -7.67 8.16 46.34
CA ILE A 195 -7.68 8.20 47.77
C ILE A 195 -9.06 7.69 48.21
N GLY A 196 -9.13 6.39 48.42
CA GLY A 196 -10.28 5.73 49.05
C GLY A 196 -10.41 6.22 50.49
N VAL A 197 -11.01 7.40 50.69
CA VAL A 197 -11.50 7.85 51.99
C VAL A 197 -12.99 7.64 51.95
N GLU A 198 -13.47 6.57 52.61
CA GLU A 198 -14.88 6.22 52.72
C GLU A 198 -15.72 7.30 53.44
N ASP A 199 -15.08 8.33 54.01
CA ASP A 199 -15.71 9.38 54.80
C ASP A 199 -15.51 10.82 54.26
N ALA A 200 -15.34 11.01 52.96
CA ALA A 200 -15.23 12.37 52.39
C ALA A 200 -16.65 12.97 52.24
N PRO A 201 -16.88 14.22 52.76
CA PRO A 201 -18.19 14.88 52.63
C PRO A 201 -18.51 15.11 51.13
N ASP A 202 -19.83 15.04 50.81
CA ASP A 202 -20.40 15.14 49.45
C ASP A 202 -19.94 16.34 48.59
N SER A 203 -19.33 17.35 49.19
CA SER A 203 -18.78 18.53 48.49
C SER A 203 -17.51 18.28 47.70
N THR A 204 -16.84 17.16 47.91
CA THR A 204 -15.59 16.79 47.19
C THR A 204 -15.82 15.88 45.97
N ARG A 205 -17.04 15.39 45.78
CA ARG A 205 -17.38 14.52 44.63
C ARG A 205 -17.63 15.25 43.31
N ASN A 206 -17.62 16.58 43.29
CA ASN A 206 -18.00 17.40 42.14
C ASN A 206 -16.82 17.98 41.29
N LEU A 207 -15.66 17.37 41.28
CA LEU A 207 -14.51 17.87 40.50
C LEU A 207 -14.08 16.98 39.33
N SER A 208 -15.00 16.21 38.74
CA SER A 208 -14.77 15.65 37.45
C SER A 208 -15.09 16.67 36.35
N LYS A 209 -14.14 17.54 36.00
CA LYS A 209 -14.28 18.36 34.80
C LYS A 209 -14.26 17.43 33.60
N SER A 210 -15.37 17.30 32.88
CA SER A 210 -15.41 16.61 31.62
C SER A 210 -15.05 17.60 30.50
N TYR A 211 -14.02 17.29 29.75
CA TYR A 211 -13.66 18.07 28.58
C TYR A 211 -14.06 17.30 27.32
N VAL A 212 -14.70 18.00 26.39
CA VAL A 212 -15.11 17.49 25.10
C VAL A 212 -14.20 18.06 24.02
N SER A 213 -13.81 17.24 23.07
CA SER A 213 -13.18 17.70 21.81
C SER A 213 -14.16 17.50 20.68
N ILE A 214 -14.48 18.58 19.97
CA ILE A 214 -15.40 18.56 18.84
C ILE A 214 -14.69 18.89 17.55
N ALA A 215 -15.18 18.36 16.43
CA ALA A 215 -14.74 18.69 15.10
C ALA A 215 -15.93 18.99 14.19
N GLY A 216 -15.74 19.89 13.26
CA GLY A 216 -16.71 20.25 12.24
C GLY A 216 -16.06 20.66 10.94
N THR A 217 -16.85 20.91 9.92
CA THR A 217 -16.40 21.42 8.62
C THR A 217 -17.04 22.74 8.26
N ILE A 218 -16.26 23.63 7.64
CA ILE A 218 -16.80 24.86 7.03
C ILE A 218 -16.92 24.64 5.53
N LYS A 219 -18.11 24.89 5.01
CA LYS A 219 -18.39 24.88 3.58
C LYS A 219 -18.78 26.29 3.11
N SER A 220 -18.04 26.81 2.15
CA SER A 220 -18.35 28.11 1.52
C SER A 220 -18.27 27.99 0.01
N LYS A 221 -19.20 28.63 -0.69
CA LYS A 221 -19.17 28.75 -2.14
C LYS A 221 -18.30 29.93 -2.62
N LYS A 222 -18.00 30.87 -1.72
CA LYS A 222 -17.37 32.15 -2.08
C LYS A 222 -15.93 32.27 -1.58
N TYR A 223 -15.57 31.62 -0.49
CA TYR A 223 -14.28 31.78 0.17
C TYR A 223 -13.55 30.43 0.25
N ALA A 224 -12.25 30.43 -0.03
CA ALA A 224 -11.43 29.24 0.20
C ALA A 224 -11.30 28.98 1.72
N PRO A 225 -11.41 27.74 2.21
CA PRO A 225 -11.31 27.43 3.63
C PRO A 225 -10.04 27.97 4.30
N SER A 226 -8.90 27.89 3.61
CA SER A 226 -7.60 28.38 4.07
C SER A 226 -7.51 29.89 4.26
N SER A 227 -8.46 30.66 3.71
CA SER A 227 -8.55 32.12 3.88
C SER A 227 -9.47 32.55 5.04
N LEU A 228 -10.11 31.60 5.68
CA LEU A 228 -11.02 31.84 6.81
C LEU A 228 -10.33 31.55 8.13
N THR A 229 -10.71 32.32 9.17
CA THR A 229 -10.31 32.09 10.56
C THR A 229 -11.55 31.92 11.39
N ILE A 230 -11.56 30.95 12.32
CA ILE A 230 -12.62 30.79 13.31
C ILE A 230 -12.08 31.28 14.64
N VAL A 231 -12.87 32.04 15.38
CA VAL A 231 -12.58 32.47 16.74
C VAL A 231 -13.64 31.95 17.67
N LEU A 232 -13.25 31.24 18.72
CA LEU A 232 -14.13 30.88 19.82
C LEU A 232 -14.28 32.09 20.74
N VAL A 233 -15.44 32.74 20.70
CA VAL A 233 -15.66 34.04 21.34
C VAL A 233 -15.45 33.98 22.86
N GLU A 234 -15.95 32.95 23.53
CA GLU A 234 -15.89 32.81 24.98
C GLU A 234 -14.49 32.58 25.54
N LYS A 235 -13.57 32.05 24.71
CA LYS A 235 -12.18 31.79 25.08
C LYS A 235 -11.18 32.69 24.37
N GLN A 236 -11.63 33.48 23.43
CA GLN A 236 -10.77 34.30 22.54
C GLN A 236 -9.65 33.48 21.90
N GLU A 237 -9.99 32.27 21.46
CA GLU A 237 -9.05 31.31 20.89
C GLU A 237 -9.24 31.20 19.37
N ASP A 238 -8.14 31.38 18.62
CA ASP A 238 -8.13 31.22 17.19
C ASP A 238 -8.04 29.71 16.82
N ILE A 239 -8.96 29.28 16.00
CA ILE A 239 -9.06 27.89 15.56
C ILE A 239 -8.53 27.77 14.14
N LYS A 240 -7.55 26.92 13.95
CA LYS A 240 -7.00 26.62 12.63
C LYS A 240 -7.97 25.76 11.82
N ILE A 241 -8.17 26.16 10.58
CA ILE A 241 -8.96 25.45 9.58
C ILE A 241 -8.00 24.70 8.66
N SER A 242 -8.28 23.43 8.37
CA SER A 242 -7.53 22.66 7.37
C SER A 242 -7.85 23.14 5.95
N ASP A 243 -7.01 22.77 4.97
CA ASP A 243 -7.24 23.12 3.55
C ASP A 243 -8.56 22.57 3.02
N GLU A 244 -9.06 21.49 3.62
CA GLU A 244 -10.35 20.85 3.30
C GLU A 244 -11.55 21.49 4.05
N GLY A 245 -11.31 22.50 4.88
CA GLY A 245 -12.33 23.19 5.67
C GLY A 245 -12.66 22.56 7.03
N GLY A 246 -11.89 21.55 7.45
CA GLY A 246 -12.06 20.93 8.76
C GLY A 246 -11.51 21.81 9.90
N TYR A 247 -12.19 21.87 11.03
CA TYR A 247 -11.73 22.53 12.25
C TYR A 247 -11.97 21.66 13.47
N THR A 248 -11.16 21.86 14.51
CA THR A 248 -11.25 21.11 15.77
C THR A 248 -11.16 22.06 16.96
N LEU A 249 -12.08 21.92 17.90
CA LEU A 249 -12.05 22.55 19.21
C LEU A 249 -11.68 21.51 20.26
N GLN A 250 -10.67 21.80 21.05
CA GLN A 250 -10.18 20.89 22.09
C GLN A 250 -10.46 21.46 23.47
N LYS A 251 -10.68 20.58 24.44
CA LYS A 251 -10.83 20.95 25.86
C LYS A 251 -11.93 21.98 26.13
N ILE A 252 -13.11 21.80 25.55
CA ILE A 252 -14.29 22.60 25.88
C ILE A 252 -15.21 21.84 26.86
N GLU A 253 -15.84 22.55 27.74
CA GLU A 253 -16.83 22.02 28.66
C GLU A 253 -18.21 21.95 27.98
N ASP A 254 -19.16 21.21 28.56
CA ASP A 254 -20.52 21.20 28.06
C ASP A 254 -21.14 22.60 28.23
N GLY A 255 -21.76 23.09 27.17
CA GLY A 255 -22.35 24.42 27.20
C GLY A 255 -22.64 25.03 25.83
N GLU A 256 -23.00 26.30 25.84
CA GLU A 256 -23.27 27.09 24.66
C GLU A 256 -22.05 27.97 24.33
N TYR A 257 -21.65 28.00 23.06
CA TYR A 257 -20.50 28.76 22.57
C TYR A 257 -20.83 29.48 21.28
N HIS A 258 -20.07 30.53 20.98
CA HIS A 258 -20.21 31.28 19.76
C HIS A 258 -18.90 31.20 18.95
N LEU A 259 -19.02 30.85 17.69
CA LEU A 259 -17.93 30.83 16.72
C LEU A 259 -18.07 32.02 15.77
N ASP A 260 -17.10 32.91 15.77
CA ASP A 260 -17.00 33.98 14.79
C ASP A 260 -16.15 33.50 13.61
N ILE A 261 -16.71 33.52 12.43
CA ILE A 261 -16.03 33.19 11.21
C ILE A 261 -15.56 34.48 10.54
N LEU A 262 -14.25 34.66 10.39
CA LEU A 262 -13.62 35.85 9.88
C LEU A 262 -12.99 35.63 8.49
N PHE A 263 -13.03 36.69 7.69
CA PHE A 263 -12.25 36.83 6.47
C PHE A 263 -11.59 38.20 6.48
N ASN A 264 -10.26 38.23 6.39
CA ASN A 264 -9.47 39.47 6.50
C ASN A 264 -9.88 40.32 7.71
N GLU A 265 -9.91 39.71 8.89
CA GLU A 265 -10.27 40.31 10.19
C GLU A 265 -11.72 40.84 10.30
N LYS A 266 -12.55 40.65 9.30
CA LYS A 266 -13.98 40.99 9.34
C LYS A 266 -14.82 39.77 9.63
N VAL A 267 -15.70 39.89 10.62
CA VAL A 267 -16.67 38.83 10.96
C VAL A 267 -17.69 38.71 9.83
N LEU A 268 -17.69 37.55 9.17
CA LEU A 268 -18.65 37.19 8.14
C LEU A 268 -19.93 36.62 8.74
N LYS A 269 -19.79 35.79 9.75
CA LYS A 269 -20.90 35.08 10.39
C LYS A 269 -20.55 34.75 11.84
N ARG A 270 -21.52 34.90 12.75
CA ARG A 270 -21.48 34.34 14.11
C ARG A 270 -22.40 33.14 14.17
N GLN A 271 -21.87 32.00 14.56
CA GLN A 271 -22.61 30.75 14.67
C GLN A 271 -22.66 30.32 16.13
N LYS A 272 -23.85 30.14 16.68
CA LYS A 272 -24.04 29.53 18.01
C LYS A 272 -23.93 28.02 17.87
N ILE A 273 -23.16 27.40 18.75
CA ILE A 273 -23.04 25.95 18.91
C ILE A 273 -23.40 25.54 20.34
N VAL A 274 -23.92 24.34 20.46
CA VAL A 274 -24.18 23.70 21.77
C VAL A 274 -23.28 22.47 21.85
N VAL A 275 -22.61 22.29 22.97
CA VAL A 275 -21.73 21.15 23.21
C VAL A 275 -22.26 20.31 24.35
N PRO A 276 -22.52 19.00 24.17
CA PRO A 276 -22.36 18.22 22.95
C PRO A 276 -23.52 18.41 21.94
N SER A 277 -23.22 18.20 20.64
CA SER A 277 -24.21 18.18 19.56
C SER A 277 -23.83 17.12 18.51
N GLU A 278 -24.82 16.68 17.75
CA GLU A 278 -24.60 15.70 16.69
C GLU A 278 -23.90 16.30 15.44
N ASN A 279 -23.95 17.62 15.28
CA ASN A 279 -23.41 18.28 14.09
C ASN A 279 -22.84 19.67 14.42
N TYR A 280 -21.62 19.89 13.95
CA TYR A 280 -20.90 21.15 14.09
C TYR A 280 -20.52 21.77 12.73
N ASP A 281 -21.12 21.31 11.63
CA ASP A 281 -20.85 21.84 10.30
C ASP A 281 -21.39 23.26 10.14
N ILE A 282 -20.57 24.12 9.54
CA ILE A 282 -20.88 25.53 9.29
C ILE A 282 -21.03 25.75 7.78
N GLN A 283 -22.13 26.37 7.37
CA GLN A 283 -22.33 26.81 5.99
C GLN A 283 -22.29 28.34 5.93
N LEU A 284 -21.47 28.86 4.99
CA LEU A 284 -21.31 30.27 4.67
C LEU A 284 -21.93 30.59 3.31
#